data_3510a2d08671779a6f8e56e29ea69fc4
#
_entry.id   3510a2d08671779a6f8e56e29ea69fc4
#
_cell.length_a   1.000
_cell.length_b   1.000
_cell.length_c   1.000
_cell.angle_alpha   90.00
_cell.angle_beta   90.00
_cell.angle_gamma   90.00
#
_symmetry.space_group_name_H-M   'P 1'
#
loop_
_entity.id
_entity.type
_entity.pdbx_description
1 polymer ?
#
loop_
_entity_poly.entity_id
_entity_poly.type
_entity_poly.pdbx_seq_one_letter_code
_entity_poly.pdbx_strand_id
1 'polypeptide(L)'
;MVPEIMKIISDHIEAPFGAGRLIKTGRVKVRELVSDYRGALKKEGILMEETFRYQNIITWDSHVEYQGIRADKIVFCEGNGLKNNPFFNKLPLTGTKGELITIHAPELKLNCIIKAAIFILPLGDSYFKVGATFNWSDKTNIPSQVGRQELEEKLKEVLTCTYEVVDHEAGIRPTTGDRRPLLGSHRQNERLAVFNGLGTRGVMIAPLMAKKLYQFMENGVALDKDICISRFKQ
;
A
#
# COMPACT_ATOMS: atom_id res chain seq x y z
N MET A 1 6.61 29.05 -13.31
CA MET A 1 7.35 28.21 -14.26
C MET A 1 6.30 27.45 -15.06
N VAL A 2 6.15 27.77 -16.36
CA VAL A 2 5.20 27.04 -17.22
C VAL A 2 5.78 25.64 -17.41
N PRO A 3 5.00 24.55 -17.16
CA PRO A 3 5.50 23.20 -17.37
C PRO A 3 5.91 23.06 -18.86
N GLU A 4 7.11 22.57 -19.08
CA GLU A 4 7.55 22.25 -20.43
C GLU A 4 6.67 21.07 -20.93
N ILE A 5 5.83 21.35 -21.92
CA ILE A 5 4.99 20.31 -22.54
C ILE A 5 5.91 19.45 -23.41
N MET A 6 6.17 18.24 -22.95
CA MET A 6 6.94 17.27 -23.75
C MET A 6 6.11 16.85 -24.97
N LYS A 7 6.66 17.06 -26.15
CA LYS A 7 6.14 16.44 -27.37
C LYS A 7 6.58 14.98 -27.41
N ILE A 8 5.61 14.08 -27.34
CA ILE A 8 5.74 12.64 -27.60
C ILE A 8 6.75 11.90 -26.68
N ILE A 9 6.23 11.04 -25.83
CA ILE A 9 7.00 10.14 -24.95
C ILE A 9 7.31 8.82 -25.69
N SER A 10 6.42 8.41 -26.58
CA SER A 10 6.50 7.24 -27.47
C SER A 10 5.45 7.41 -28.57
N ASP A 11 5.73 6.92 -29.79
CA ASP A 11 4.79 6.97 -30.92
C ASP A 11 3.50 6.16 -30.66
N HIS A 12 3.53 5.31 -29.64
CA HIS A 12 2.41 4.45 -29.24
C HIS A 12 1.66 4.95 -27.99
N ILE A 13 1.90 6.20 -27.55
CA ILE A 13 1.19 6.80 -26.43
C ILE A 13 0.37 7.99 -26.90
N GLU A 14 -0.94 7.90 -26.77
CA GLU A 14 -1.86 9.00 -27.00
C GLU A 14 -1.79 10.04 -25.92
N ALA A 15 -1.46 11.27 -26.29
CA ALA A 15 -1.42 12.43 -25.40
C ALA A 15 -1.90 13.69 -26.14
N PRO A 16 -3.20 13.80 -26.45
CA PRO A 16 -3.73 14.86 -27.32
C PRO A 16 -3.52 16.27 -26.75
N PHE A 17 -3.37 16.38 -25.44
CA PHE A 17 -3.10 17.65 -24.75
C PHE A 17 -1.61 17.82 -24.36
N GLY A 18 -0.73 16.92 -24.84
CA GLY A 18 0.66 16.86 -24.43
C GLY A 18 0.86 16.18 -23.06
N ALA A 19 2.09 16.13 -22.60
CA ALA A 19 2.45 15.50 -21.33
C ALA A 19 3.36 16.42 -20.50
N GLY A 20 3.13 16.43 -19.19
CA GLY A 20 4.00 17.10 -18.21
C GLY A 20 5.01 16.11 -17.63
N ARG A 21 6.25 16.53 -17.42
CA ARG A 21 7.29 15.76 -16.78
C ARG A 21 7.33 16.04 -15.27
N LEU A 22 7.17 15.00 -14.45
CA LEU A 22 7.46 15.07 -13.02
C LEU A 22 8.94 14.75 -12.79
N ILE A 23 9.64 15.66 -12.12
CA ILE A 23 11.03 15.51 -11.70
C ILE A 23 11.11 15.18 -10.20
N LYS A 24 12.26 14.71 -9.73
CA LYS A 24 12.48 14.29 -8.32
C LYS A 24 11.48 13.22 -7.87
N THR A 25 11.18 12.30 -8.74
CA THR A 25 10.35 11.14 -8.48
C THR A 25 11.19 9.86 -8.53
N GLY A 26 10.66 8.78 -7.97
CA GLY A 26 11.36 7.50 -7.97
C GLY A 26 10.40 6.32 -7.87
N ARG A 27 10.95 5.14 -8.03
CA ARG A 27 10.26 3.87 -7.90
C ARG A 27 10.94 3.02 -6.83
N VAL A 28 10.13 2.40 -6.00
CA VAL A 28 10.60 1.36 -5.05
C VAL A 28 10.14 0.00 -5.57
N LYS A 29 11.06 -0.94 -5.69
CA LYS A 29 10.75 -2.34 -5.97
C LYS A 29 10.28 -3.03 -4.68
N VAL A 30 9.00 -2.88 -4.37
CA VAL A 30 8.43 -3.26 -3.06
C VAL A 30 8.60 -4.76 -2.77
N ARG A 31 8.46 -5.63 -3.78
CA ARG A 31 8.66 -7.08 -3.59
C ARG A 31 10.09 -7.40 -3.15
N GLU A 32 11.08 -6.81 -3.82
CA GLU A 32 12.50 -7.00 -3.48
C GLU A 32 12.76 -6.45 -2.08
N LEU A 33 12.33 -5.21 -1.78
CA LEU A 33 12.49 -4.59 -0.47
C LEU A 33 11.93 -5.47 0.66
N VAL A 34 10.72 -5.99 0.51
CA VAL A 34 10.07 -6.83 1.53
C VAL A 34 10.76 -8.19 1.64
N SER A 35 11.18 -8.78 0.52
CA SER A 35 11.91 -10.05 0.49
C SER A 35 13.26 -9.96 1.19
N ASP A 36 14.02 -8.92 0.88
CA ASP A 36 15.36 -8.70 1.46
C ASP A 36 15.27 -8.41 2.95
N TYR A 37 14.30 -7.59 3.35
CA TYR A 37 14.07 -7.30 4.77
C TYR A 37 13.64 -8.56 5.54
N ARG A 38 12.74 -9.37 4.97
CA ARG A 38 12.36 -10.67 5.55
C ARG A 38 13.56 -11.60 5.69
N GLY A 39 14.44 -11.65 4.68
CA GLY A 39 15.68 -12.40 4.74
C GLY A 39 16.61 -11.95 5.87
N ALA A 40 16.73 -10.64 6.05
CA ALA A 40 17.52 -10.07 7.14
C ALA A 40 16.97 -10.46 8.52
N LEU A 41 15.65 -10.30 8.75
CA LEU A 41 14.99 -10.67 10.00
C LEU A 41 15.13 -12.18 10.32
N LYS A 42 15.04 -13.03 9.29
CA LYS A 42 15.31 -14.48 9.44
C LYS A 42 16.73 -14.77 9.88
N LYS A 43 17.70 -14.11 9.24
CA LYS A 43 19.13 -14.28 9.56
C LYS A 43 19.45 -13.86 10.99
N GLU A 44 18.77 -12.84 11.49
CA GLU A 44 18.91 -12.36 12.87
C GLU A 44 18.09 -13.18 13.88
N GLY A 45 17.26 -14.13 13.42
CA GLY A 45 16.45 -14.98 14.31
C GLY A 45 15.29 -14.25 15.01
N ILE A 46 14.86 -13.10 14.48
CA ILE A 46 13.81 -12.24 15.06
C ILE A 46 12.51 -12.26 14.26
N LEU A 47 12.38 -13.18 13.29
CA LEU A 47 11.17 -13.37 12.51
C LEU A 47 10.46 -14.67 12.93
N MET A 48 9.23 -14.54 13.43
CA MET A 48 8.32 -15.66 13.63
C MET A 48 7.41 -15.79 12.41
N GLU A 49 7.49 -16.91 11.70
CA GLU A 49 6.66 -17.19 10.52
C GLU A 49 5.45 -18.03 10.89
N GLU A 50 4.48 -17.42 11.58
CA GLU A 50 3.27 -18.09 12.01
C GLU A 50 2.03 -17.20 11.89
N THR A 51 0.85 -17.81 12.04
CA THR A 51 -0.39 -17.05 12.17
C THR A 51 -0.50 -16.49 13.58
N PHE A 52 -0.52 -15.17 13.70
CA PHE A 52 -0.69 -14.49 14.98
C PHE A 52 -2.07 -14.77 15.57
N ARG A 53 -2.10 -15.18 16.85
CA ARG A 53 -3.32 -15.54 17.57
C ARG A 53 -3.58 -14.57 18.71
N TYR A 54 -4.52 -13.65 18.54
CA TYR A 54 -4.83 -12.59 19.53
C TYR A 54 -5.16 -13.11 20.92
N GLN A 55 -5.80 -14.29 21.02
CA GLN A 55 -6.13 -14.93 22.28
C GLN A 55 -4.90 -15.38 23.10
N ASN A 56 -3.73 -15.44 22.48
CA ASN A 56 -2.48 -15.80 23.17
C ASN A 56 -1.74 -14.57 23.73
N ILE A 57 -2.30 -13.37 23.59
CA ILE A 57 -1.74 -12.16 24.18
C ILE A 57 -2.14 -12.13 25.66
N ILE A 58 -1.15 -11.98 26.51
CA ILE A 58 -1.33 -11.68 27.93
C ILE A 58 -0.82 -10.26 28.16
N THR A 59 -1.64 -9.42 28.77
CA THR A 59 -1.28 -8.02 29.08
C THR A 59 -1.11 -7.84 30.57
N TRP A 60 0.04 -7.29 30.93
CA TRP A 60 0.39 -6.91 32.31
C TRP A 60 0.54 -5.39 32.39
N ASP A 61 0.54 -4.84 33.58
CA ASP A 61 0.76 -3.40 33.78
C ASP A 61 2.14 -2.96 33.25
N SER A 62 3.14 -3.84 33.32
CA SER A 62 4.53 -3.53 32.97
C SER A 62 4.94 -3.98 31.55
N HIS A 63 4.23 -4.94 30.94
CA HIS A 63 4.62 -5.55 29.65
C HIS A 63 3.48 -6.31 29.01
N VAL A 64 3.70 -6.78 27.82
CA VAL A 64 2.86 -7.76 27.11
C VAL A 64 3.64 -9.05 26.88
N GLU A 65 2.92 -10.16 26.84
CA GLU A 65 3.52 -11.48 26.58
C GLU A 65 2.75 -12.17 25.45
N TYR A 66 3.48 -12.82 24.58
CA TYR A 66 2.94 -13.61 23.49
C TYR A 66 3.80 -14.86 23.29
N GLN A 67 3.23 -16.05 23.53
CA GLN A 67 3.92 -17.35 23.37
C GLN A 67 5.30 -17.41 24.06
N GLY A 68 5.42 -16.88 25.27
CA GLY A 68 6.68 -16.82 26.03
C GLY A 68 7.61 -15.67 25.65
N ILE A 69 7.28 -14.89 24.62
CA ILE A 69 8.02 -13.68 24.29
C ILE A 69 7.45 -12.52 25.10
N ARG A 70 8.32 -11.88 25.87
CA ARG A 70 8.00 -10.66 26.62
C ARG A 70 8.43 -9.42 25.83
N ALA A 71 7.55 -8.43 25.72
CA ALA A 71 7.80 -7.16 25.07
C ALA A 71 7.16 -6.00 25.85
N ASP A 72 7.69 -4.81 25.70
CA ASP A 72 7.07 -3.62 26.28
C ASP A 72 5.77 -3.25 25.59
N LYS A 73 5.69 -3.47 24.27
CA LYS A 73 4.56 -3.09 23.42
C LYS A 73 4.39 -4.03 22.22
N ILE A 74 3.17 -4.09 21.70
CA ILE A 74 2.86 -4.72 20.41
C ILE A 74 2.33 -3.66 19.45
N VAL A 75 2.86 -3.64 18.22
CA VAL A 75 2.36 -2.78 17.14
C VAL A 75 1.72 -3.64 16.05
N PHE A 76 0.43 -3.46 15.83
CA PHE A 76 -0.33 -4.18 14.81
C PHE A 76 -0.23 -3.48 13.45
N CYS A 77 0.45 -4.12 12.49
CA CYS A 77 0.70 -3.63 11.12
C CYS A 77 -0.01 -4.49 10.07
N GLU A 78 -1.25 -4.86 10.29
CA GLU A 78 -1.95 -5.99 9.65
C GLU A 78 -2.63 -5.64 8.32
N GLY A 79 -2.53 -4.38 7.88
CA GLY A 79 -3.23 -3.93 6.67
C GLY A 79 -4.74 -4.21 6.77
N ASN A 80 -5.32 -4.85 5.75
CA ASN A 80 -6.75 -5.19 5.76
C ASN A 80 -7.14 -6.22 6.84
N GLY A 81 -6.18 -6.99 7.35
CA GLY A 81 -6.37 -7.94 8.45
C GLY A 81 -6.83 -7.30 9.75
N LEU A 82 -6.64 -5.99 9.93
CA LEU A 82 -7.09 -5.24 11.09
C LEU A 82 -8.58 -5.46 11.44
N LYS A 83 -9.40 -5.79 10.48
CA LYS A 83 -10.83 -6.08 10.70
C LYS A 83 -11.07 -7.30 11.60
N ASN A 84 -10.10 -8.21 11.66
CA ASN A 84 -10.15 -9.40 12.50
C ASN A 84 -9.48 -9.18 13.87
N ASN A 85 -8.83 -8.02 14.08
CA ASN A 85 -8.14 -7.69 15.31
C ASN A 85 -9.16 -7.27 16.38
N PRO A 86 -9.32 -8.00 17.50
CA PRO A 86 -10.34 -7.71 18.51
C PRO A 86 -10.13 -6.37 19.21
N PHE A 87 -8.92 -5.83 19.21
CA PHE A 87 -8.58 -4.56 19.85
C PHE A 87 -8.87 -3.34 18.96
N PHE A 88 -8.79 -3.50 17.62
CA PHE A 88 -8.83 -2.38 16.69
C PHE A 88 -9.84 -2.54 15.54
N ASN A 89 -10.67 -3.60 15.53
CA ASN A 89 -11.65 -3.87 14.47
C ASN A 89 -12.76 -2.80 14.33
N LYS A 90 -12.96 -1.98 15.36
CA LYS A 90 -13.91 -0.86 15.32
C LYS A 90 -13.37 0.38 14.62
N LEU A 91 -12.07 0.44 14.33
CA LEU A 91 -11.51 1.53 13.55
C LEU A 91 -12.06 1.52 12.11
N PRO A 92 -12.33 2.69 11.50
CA PRO A 92 -13.02 2.79 10.22
C PRO A 92 -12.10 2.47 9.04
N LEU A 93 -11.51 1.27 9.04
CA LEU A 93 -10.77 0.73 7.91
C LEU A 93 -11.76 0.10 6.93
N THR A 94 -11.95 0.72 5.77
CA THR A 94 -12.92 0.23 4.77
C THR A 94 -12.31 -0.75 3.78
N GLY A 95 -11.04 -0.59 3.46
CA GLY A 95 -10.36 -1.30 2.40
C GLY A 95 -10.86 -0.89 1.01
N THR A 96 -10.00 -0.94 0.02
CA THR A 96 -10.37 -0.69 -1.39
C THR A 96 -9.62 -1.67 -2.26
N LYS A 97 -10.36 -2.51 -2.99
CA LYS A 97 -9.76 -3.42 -3.96
C LYS A 97 -9.15 -2.63 -5.12
N GLY A 98 -7.97 -3.01 -5.52
CA GLY A 98 -7.31 -2.53 -6.72
C GLY A 98 -6.78 -3.70 -7.53
N GLU A 99 -7.00 -3.63 -8.83
CA GLU A 99 -6.55 -4.63 -9.76
C GLU A 99 -5.50 -4.04 -10.70
N LEU A 100 -4.55 -4.87 -11.10
CA LEU A 100 -3.44 -4.55 -11.98
C LEU A 100 -3.31 -5.65 -13.02
N ILE A 101 -3.08 -5.30 -14.27
CA ILE A 101 -2.68 -6.26 -15.30
C ILE A 101 -1.20 -6.08 -15.65
N THR A 102 -0.55 -7.15 -16.06
CA THR A 102 0.75 -7.10 -16.72
C THR A 102 0.55 -7.38 -18.19
N ILE A 103 1.06 -6.50 -19.04
CA ILE A 103 1.00 -6.66 -20.48
C ILE A 103 2.38 -6.87 -21.06
N HIS A 104 2.46 -7.60 -22.16
CA HIS A 104 3.62 -7.69 -23.03
C HIS A 104 3.32 -6.90 -24.31
N ALA A 105 4.12 -5.87 -24.60
CA ALA A 105 3.94 -4.94 -25.71
C ALA A 105 5.30 -4.61 -26.37
N PRO A 106 5.79 -5.44 -27.30
CA PRO A 106 7.14 -5.30 -27.88
C PRO A 106 7.37 -4.00 -28.63
N GLU A 107 6.32 -3.43 -29.21
CA GLU A 107 6.38 -2.16 -29.96
C GLU A 107 6.49 -0.94 -29.03
N LEU A 108 6.01 -1.06 -27.79
CA LEU A 108 6.03 0.03 -26.83
C LEU A 108 7.45 0.28 -26.29
N LYS A 109 8.12 1.28 -26.79
CA LYS A 109 9.46 1.70 -26.35
C LYS A 109 9.30 2.78 -25.27
N LEU A 110 9.12 2.36 -24.01
CA LEU A 110 8.86 3.25 -22.88
C LEU A 110 9.86 2.99 -21.76
N ASN A 111 10.58 4.03 -21.33
CA ASN A 111 11.56 3.98 -20.23
C ASN A 111 11.15 4.79 -18.99
N CYS A 112 9.97 5.39 -19.02
CA CYS A 112 9.42 6.16 -17.90
C CYS A 112 8.02 5.67 -17.54
N ILE A 113 7.53 6.09 -16.35
CA ILE A 113 6.15 5.79 -15.93
C ILE A 113 5.22 6.80 -16.58
N ILE A 114 4.20 6.32 -17.28
CA ILE A 114 3.08 7.13 -17.73
C ILE A 114 2.02 7.15 -16.65
N LYS A 115 1.44 8.31 -16.39
CA LYS A 115 0.32 8.50 -15.48
C LYS A 115 -0.78 9.29 -16.17
N ALA A 116 -1.87 8.63 -16.49
CA ALA A 116 -3.12 9.16 -17.02
C ALA A 116 -4.29 8.72 -16.14
N ALA A 117 -5.44 8.32 -16.72
CA ALA A 117 -6.52 7.63 -16.01
C ALA A 117 -6.04 6.33 -15.35
N ILE A 118 -5.06 5.68 -15.98
CA ILE A 118 -4.27 4.56 -15.45
C ILE A 118 -2.80 4.97 -15.33
N PHE A 119 -1.96 4.07 -14.80
CA PHE A 119 -0.51 4.16 -14.97
C PHE A 119 -0.01 3.01 -15.84
N ILE A 120 1.06 3.25 -16.60
CA ILE A 120 1.82 2.24 -17.33
C ILE A 120 3.25 2.29 -16.77
N LEU A 121 3.69 1.19 -16.17
CA LEU A 121 4.97 1.07 -15.48
C LEU A 121 5.85 0.05 -16.18
N PRO A 122 6.98 0.46 -16.79
CA PRO A 122 7.93 -0.48 -17.38
C PRO A 122 8.52 -1.45 -16.34
N LEU A 123 8.54 -2.75 -16.68
CA LEU A 123 9.16 -3.79 -15.88
C LEU A 123 10.49 -4.27 -16.44
N GLY A 124 10.76 -4.01 -17.71
CA GLY A 124 11.84 -4.55 -18.54
C GLY A 124 11.31 -5.54 -19.57
N ASP A 125 12.12 -5.87 -20.56
CA ASP A 125 11.84 -6.89 -21.58
C ASP A 125 10.46 -6.77 -22.26
N SER A 126 10.04 -5.53 -22.54
CA SER A 126 8.74 -5.19 -23.12
C SER A 126 7.53 -5.57 -22.27
N TYR A 127 7.71 -5.84 -20.95
CA TYR A 127 6.63 -6.02 -20.01
C TYR A 127 6.30 -4.72 -19.28
N PHE A 128 5.00 -4.49 -19.07
CA PHE A 128 4.50 -3.29 -18.41
C PHE A 128 3.40 -3.65 -17.43
N LYS A 129 3.46 -3.09 -16.21
CA LYS A 129 2.36 -3.17 -15.26
C LYS A 129 1.42 -2.01 -15.47
N VAL A 130 0.15 -2.30 -15.61
CA VAL A 130 -0.92 -1.33 -15.88
C VAL A 130 -1.92 -1.34 -14.72
N GLY A 131 -2.33 -0.17 -14.26
CA GLY A 131 -3.28 -0.05 -13.15
C GLY A 131 -3.73 1.37 -12.88
N ALA A 132 -4.62 1.52 -11.97
CA ALA A 132 -5.27 0.50 -11.18
C ALA A 132 -6.77 0.79 -11.09
N THR A 133 -7.55 -0.25 -10.86
CA THR A 133 -8.96 -0.09 -10.52
C THR A 133 -9.14 0.38 -9.07
N PHE A 134 -10.35 0.85 -8.75
CA PHE A 134 -10.78 1.22 -7.40
C PHE A 134 -12.19 0.68 -7.15
N ASN A 135 -12.28 -0.44 -6.45
CA ASN A 135 -13.55 -1.03 -6.07
C ASN A 135 -13.74 -1.01 -4.56
N TRP A 136 -14.80 -0.34 -4.11
CA TRP A 136 -15.13 -0.19 -2.70
C TRP A 136 -16.04 -1.32 -2.17
N SER A 137 -16.66 -2.08 -3.05
CA SER A 137 -17.62 -3.13 -2.69
C SER A 137 -16.97 -4.49 -2.54
N ASP A 138 -16.15 -4.90 -3.50
CA ASP A 138 -15.44 -6.17 -3.47
C ASP A 138 -14.26 -6.11 -2.49
N LYS A 139 -14.22 -7.07 -1.56
CA LYS A 139 -13.18 -7.20 -0.53
C LYS A 139 -12.35 -8.48 -0.71
N THR A 140 -12.40 -9.09 -1.88
CA THR A 140 -11.57 -10.25 -2.21
C THR A 140 -10.25 -9.85 -2.86
N ASN A 141 -9.23 -10.69 -2.73
CA ASN A 141 -7.96 -10.56 -3.46
C ASN A 141 -7.99 -11.32 -4.79
N ILE A 142 -9.18 -11.67 -5.29
CA ILE A 142 -9.36 -12.45 -6.52
C ILE A 142 -9.53 -11.46 -7.67
N PRO A 143 -8.71 -11.53 -8.74
CA PRO A 143 -8.90 -10.74 -9.94
C PRO A 143 -10.30 -10.96 -10.56
N SER A 144 -10.89 -9.92 -11.11
CA SER A 144 -12.24 -9.97 -11.68
C SER A 144 -12.25 -9.63 -13.17
N GLN A 145 -13.16 -10.25 -13.93
CA GLN A 145 -13.32 -9.92 -15.34
C GLN A 145 -13.71 -8.46 -15.55
N VAL A 146 -14.53 -7.91 -14.65
CA VAL A 146 -14.94 -6.50 -14.70
C VAL A 146 -13.74 -5.58 -14.50
N GLY A 147 -12.88 -5.87 -13.52
CA GLY A 147 -11.64 -5.09 -13.29
C GLY A 147 -10.68 -5.17 -14.46
N ARG A 148 -10.56 -6.34 -15.10
CA ARG A 148 -9.77 -6.50 -16.31
C ARG A 148 -10.30 -5.65 -17.46
N GLN A 149 -11.60 -5.70 -17.74
CA GLN A 149 -12.23 -4.92 -18.78
C GLN A 149 -12.05 -3.42 -18.55
N GLU A 150 -12.26 -2.93 -17.33
CA GLU A 150 -12.02 -1.53 -16.97
C GLU A 150 -10.58 -1.08 -17.29
N LEU A 151 -9.58 -1.92 -16.98
CA LEU A 151 -8.19 -1.60 -17.25
C LEU A 151 -7.88 -1.62 -18.75
N GLU A 152 -8.39 -2.60 -19.49
CA GLU A 152 -8.18 -2.70 -20.95
C GLU A 152 -8.89 -1.55 -21.70
N GLU A 153 -10.09 -1.12 -21.27
CA GLU A 153 -10.79 0.03 -21.85
C GLU A 153 -9.97 1.32 -21.66
N LYS A 154 -9.55 1.59 -20.43
CA LYS A 154 -8.71 2.75 -20.13
C LYS A 154 -7.34 2.70 -20.81
N LEU A 155 -6.79 1.50 -21.03
CA LEU A 155 -5.53 1.32 -21.72
C LEU A 155 -5.64 1.67 -23.20
N LYS A 156 -6.75 1.32 -23.87
CA LYS A 156 -7.03 1.67 -25.26
C LYS A 156 -7.15 3.19 -25.50
N GLU A 157 -7.46 3.96 -24.47
CA GLU A 157 -7.48 5.44 -24.56
C GLU A 157 -6.08 6.05 -24.60
N VAL A 158 -5.06 5.29 -24.19
CA VAL A 158 -3.69 5.78 -23.99
C VAL A 158 -2.68 5.07 -24.88
N LEU A 159 -2.92 3.79 -25.21
CA LEU A 159 -1.98 2.93 -25.94
C LEU A 159 -2.52 2.57 -27.32
N THR A 160 -1.72 2.81 -28.36
CA THR A 160 -2.08 2.55 -29.76
C THR A 160 -1.48 1.27 -30.35
N CYS A 161 -0.43 0.70 -29.75
CA CYS A 161 0.15 -0.55 -30.23
C CYS A 161 -0.58 -1.78 -29.69
N THR A 162 -0.29 -2.92 -30.31
CA THR A 162 -0.82 -4.23 -29.85
C THR A 162 -0.15 -4.67 -28.55
N TYR A 163 -0.88 -5.43 -27.74
CA TYR A 163 -0.37 -6.02 -26.52
C TYR A 163 -1.07 -7.33 -26.17
N GLU A 164 -0.44 -8.12 -25.35
CA GLU A 164 -0.99 -9.32 -24.73
C GLU A 164 -1.06 -9.14 -23.21
N VAL A 165 -2.18 -9.51 -22.59
CA VAL A 165 -2.30 -9.54 -21.11
C VAL A 165 -1.76 -10.89 -20.62
N VAL A 166 -0.65 -10.85 -19.91
CA VAL A 166 0.06 -12.04 -19.42
C VAL A 166 -0.15 -12.34 -17.94
N ASP A 167 -0.64 -11.37 -17.16
CA ASP A 167 -0.91 -11.54 -15.72
C ASP A 167 -2.00 -10.59 -15.24
N HIS A 168 -2.73 -10.99 -14.18
CA HIS A 168 -3.77 -10.17 -13.56
C HIS A 168 -3.76 -10.38 -12.05
N GLU A 169 -3.52 -9.32 -11.31
CA GLU A 169 -3.39 -9.32 -9.85
C GLU A 169 -4.45 -8.43 -9.20
N ALA A 170 -4.88 -8.81 -8.01
CA ALA A 170 -5.78 -8.01 -7.16
C ALA A 170 -5.24 -7.91 -5.73
N GLY A 171 -5.56 -6.81 -5.06
CA GLY A 171 -5.20 -6.62 -3.66
C GLY A 171 -6.06 -5.58 -2.97
N ILE A 172 -6.22 -5.72 -1.65
CA ILE A 172 -6.98 -4.78 -0.84
C ILE A 172 -6.04 -3.77 -0.21
N ARG A 173 -6.22 -2.50 -0.57
CA ARG A 173 -5.50 -1.39 0.07
C ARG A 173 -6.16 -1.09 1.41
N PRO A 174 -5.41 -0.99 2.51
CA PRO A 174 -5.94 -0.61 3.81
C PRO A 174 -6.27 0.89 3.83
N THR A 175 -7.45 1.26 3.35
CA THR A 175 -7.91 2.64 3.25
C THR A 175 -8.91 2.99 4.35
N THR A 176 -8.92 4.25 4.74
CA THR A 176 -9.91 4.86 5.62
C THR A 176 -10.80 5.81 4.82
N GLY A 177 -12.01 6.08 5.28
CA GLY A 177 -12.92 6.99 4.61
C GLY A 177 -12.37 8.43 4.52
N ASP A 178 -11.64 8.87 5.52
CA ASP A 178 -10.96 10.18 5.57
C ASP A 178 -9.61 10.21 4.85
N ARG A 179 -9.15 9.07 4.32
CA ARG A 179 -7.86 8.89 3.64
C ARG A 179 -6.64 9.28 4.49
N ARG A 180 -6.76 9.17 5.82
CA ARG A 180 -5.69 9.45 6.78
C ARG A 180 -5.23 8.17 7.46
N PRO A 181 -3.93 8.06 7.82
CA PRO A 181 -3.39 6.93 8.57
C PRO A 181 -4.11 6.68 9.90
N LEU A 182 -3.97 5.46 10.40
CA LEU A 182 -4.44 5.04 11.72
C LEU A 182 -3.23 4.72 12.59
N LEU A 183 -2.83 5.65 13.45
CA LEU A 183 -1.70 5.50 14.38
C LEU A 183 -2.13 5.78 15.80
N GLY A 184 -1.58 5.05 16.75
CA GLY A 184 -1.77 5.30 18.18
C GLY A 184 -1.96 4.04 18.97
N SER A 185 -2.11 4.21 20.29
CA SER A 185 -2.30 3.12 21.23
C SER A 185 -3.79 2.88 21.51
N HIS A 186 -4.10 1.67 21.92
CA HIS A 186 -5.43 1.30 22.37
C HIS A 186 -5.82 2.07 23.64
N ARG A 187 -7.06 2.53 23.70
CA ARG A 187 -7.53 3.43 24.75
C ARG A 187 -7.39 2.87 26.18
N GLN A 188 -7.62 1.56 26.34
CA GLN A 188 -7.59 0.88 27.64
C GLN A 188 -6.25 0.19 27.91
N ASN A 189 -5.36 0.08 26.91
CA ASN A 189 -4.07 -0.56 27.05
C ASN A 189 -3.03 0.08 26.12
N GLU A 190 -2.24 1.00 26.64
CA GLU A 190 -1.24 1.76 25.89
C GLU A 190 -0.12 0.88 25.29
N ARG A 191 -0.01 -0.38 25.74
CA ARG A 191 0.99 -1.32 25.21
C ARG A 191 0.61 -1.94 23.89
N LEU A 192 -0.67 -1.82 23.50
CA LEU A 192 -1.19 -2.25 22.22
C LEU A 192 -1.31 -1.04 21.32
N ALA A 193 -0.57 -1.02 20.22
CA ALA A 193 -0.59 0.08 19.28
C ALA A 193 -0.95 -0.40 17.87
N VAL A 194 -1.44 0.51 17.03
CA VAL A 194 -1.79 0.25 15.64
C VAL A 194 -1.00 1.15 14.69
N PHE A 195 -0.55 0.57 13.59
CA PHE A 195 0.05 1.25 12.44
C PHE A 195 -0.62 0.77 11.17
N ASN A 196 -1.60 1.53 10.68
CA ASN A 196 -2.44 1.09 9.57
C ASN A 196 -3.02 2.27 8.77
N GLY A 197 -3.94 2.00 7.85
CA GLY A 197 -4.68 3.02 7.11
C GLY A 197 -3.85 3.82 6.12
N LEU A 198 -2.69 3.33 5.67
CA LEU A 198 -1.77 4.05 4.77
C LEU A 198 -2.30 4.18 3.34
N GLY A 199 -3.29 3.39 2.96
CA GLY A 199 -3.99 3.46 1.68
C GLY A 199 -3.07 3.30 0.47
N THR A 200 -3.34 4.07 -0.58
CA THR A 200 -2.60 4.01 -1.85
C THR A 200 -1.20 4.65 -1.80
N ARG A 201 -0.89 5.40 -0.74
CA ARG A 201 0.38 6.13 -0.59
C ARG A 201 1.31 5.49 0.44
N GLY A 202 1.02 4.27 0.87
CA GLY A 202 1.73 3.58 1.94
C GLY A 202 3.24 3.59 1.77
N VAL A 203 3.74 3.22 0.60
CA VAL A 203 5.20 3.18 0.32
C VAL A 203 5.87 4.54 0.56
N MET A 204 5.20 5.63 0.17
CA MET A 204 5.76 6.98 0.30
C MET A 204 5.71 7.49 1.74
N ILE A 205 4.61 7.24 2.47
CA ILE A 205 4.39 7.86 3.78
C ILE A 205 4.80 6.96 4.97
N ALA A 206 4.94 5.64 4.77
CA ALA A 206 5.23 4.70 5.85
C ALA A 206 6.49 5.07 6.67
N PRO A 207 7.61 5.48 6.08
CA PRO A 207 8.80 5.83 6.87
C PRO A 207 8.56 6.99 7.84
N LEU A 208 7.87 8.04 7.37
CA LEU A 208 7.54 9.19 8.22
C LEU A 208 6.52 8.81 9.29
N MET A 209 5.51 8.02 8.93
CA MET A 209 4.48 7.59 9.88
C MET A 209 5.05 6.65 10.94
N ALA A 210 5.96 5.76 10.58
CA ALA A 210 6.67 4.89 11.51
C ALA A 210 7.50 5.70 12.51
N LYS A 211 8.26 6.70 12.02
CA LYS A 211 9.00 7.63 12.89
C LYS A 211 8.07 8.36 13.88
N LYS A 212 6.92 8.86 13.39
CA LYS A 212 5.94 9.54 14.27
C LYS A 212 5.37 8.60 15.34
N LEU A 213 5.01 7.37 14.96
CA LEU A 213 4.51 6.39 15.93
C LEU A 213 5.60 6.02 16.95
N TYR A 214 6.84 5.81 16.52
CA TYR A 214 7.97 5.56 17.41
C TYR A 214 8.16 6.70 18.42
N GLN A 215 8.20 7.95 17.96
CA GLN A 215 8.33 9.11 18.83
C GLN A 215 7.16 9.24 19.84
N PHE A 216 5.96 8.91 19.41
CA PHE A 216 4.80 8.85 20.29
C PHE A 216 4.95 7.77 21.37
N MET A 217 5.35 6.57 20.99
CA MET A 217 5.42 5.42 21.89
C MET A 217 6.60 5.49 22.87
N GLU A 218 7.76 6.00 22.43
CA GLU A 218 9.00 5.96 23.20
C GLU A 218 9.32 7.31 23.88
N ASN A 219 8.92 8.42 23.25
CA ASN A 219 9.32 9.75 23.72
C ASN A 219 8.11 10.60 24.18
N GLY A 220 6.90 10.06 24.16
CA GLY A 220 5.68 10.78 24.56
C GLY A 220 5.29 11.94 23.65
N VAL A 221 5.85 12.02 22.42
CA VAL A 221 5.54 13.08 21.47
C VAL A 221 4.14 12.86 20.91
N ALA A 222 3.24 13.82 21.09
CA ALA A 222 1.86 13.69 20.63
C ALA A 222 1.78 13.49 19.11
N LEU A 223 0.89 12.58 18.67
CA LEU A 223 0.57 12.41 17.27
C LEU A 223 -0.29 13.57 16.77
N ASP A 224 -0.11 13.95 15.50
CA ASP A 224 -0.98 14.91 14.85
C ASP A 224 -2.44 14.40 14.88
N LYS A 225 -3.37 15.29 15.12
CA LYS A 225 -4.81 14.95 15.24
C LYS A 225 -5.34 14.17 14.05
N ASP A 226 -4.85 14.49 12.84
CA ASP A 226 -5.28 13.90 11.58
C ASP A 226 -4.86 12.43 11.39
N ILE A 227 -3.86 11.95 12.11
CA ILE A 227 -3.35 10.59 11.98
C ILE A 227 -3.58 9.75 13.25
N CYS A 228 -3.87 10.40 14.38
CA CYS A 228 -4.13 9.71 15.65
C CYS A 228 -5.50 9.03 15.64
N ILE A 229 -5.56 7.77 16.09
CA ILE A 229 -6.81 7.02 16.21
C ILE A 229 -7.77 7.59 17.24
N SER A 230 -7.29 8.47 18.14
CA SER A 230 -8.14 9.15 19.13
C SER A 230 -9.21 10.07 18.50
N ARG A 231 -9.08 10.40 17.20
CA ARG A 231 -10.10 11.14 16.45
C ARG A 231 -11.39 10.34 16.21
N PHE A 232 -11.35 9.03 16.46
CA PHE A 232 -12.52 8.16 16.39
C PHE A 232 -12.97 7.77 17.80
N LYS A 233 -14.29 7.68 18.01
CA LYS A 233 -14.86 7.08 19.21
C LYS A 233 -14.61 5.56 19.12
N GLN A 234 -13.81 5.04 20.02
CA GLN A 234 -13.56 3.60 20.19
C GLN A 234 -14.55 3.00 21.18
#